data_7e1a65267c7a222e7cf83e4f2881ec46
#
_entry.id   7e1a65267c7a222e7cf83e4f2881ec46
#
_cell.length_a   1.000
_cell.length_b   1.000
_cell.length_c   1.000
_cell.angle_alpha   90.00
_cell.angle_beta   90.00
_cell.angle_gamma   90.00
#
_symmetry.space_group_name_H-M   'P 1'
#
loop_
_entity.id
_entity.type
_entity.pdbx_description
1 polymer ?
#
loop_
_entity_poly.entity_id
_entity_poly.type
_entity_poly.pdbx_seq_one_letter_code
_entity_poly.pdbx_strand_id
1 'polypeptide(L)'
;MSELLPRDAVRLGLRASDRFDAVRQSGQVLVEIGAVEPPYVDAMLERELQISTSLGEGFAIPHGTNESRQWIRETRLAFLQFPEGVDWGDDNVIVCVGIAAVGDEHVSLLARLAEVLVVPEQAVRLRSAGQIDDVLAILASPLEEAKP
;
A
#
# COMPACT_ATOMS: atom_id res chain seq x y z
N MET A 1 -9.05 -14.32 -13.32
CA MET A 1 -8.80 -14.22 -11.89
C MET A 1 -8.15 -12.89 -11.58
N SER A 2 -8.69 -12.17 -10.63
CA SER A 2 -8.16 -10.86 -10.31
C SER A 2 -6.89 -10.98 -9.46
N GLU A 3 -5.91 -10.15 -9.78
CA GLU A 3 -4.66 -10.09 -9.05
C GLU A 3 -4.77 -9.11 -7.90
N LEU A 4 -4.36 -9.52 -6.71
CA LEU A 4 -4.36 -8.64 -5.54
C LEU A 4 -3.42 -7.45 -5.75
N LEU A 5 -2.23 -7.72 -6.28
CA LEU A 5 -1.24 -6.69 -6.59
C LEU A 5 -0.89 -6.77 -8.07
N PRO A 6 -1.61 -6.02 -8.93
CA PRO A 6 -1.30 -6.00 -10.36
C PRO A 6 0.08 -5.42 -10.62
N ARG A 7 0.71 -5.88 -11.70
CA ARG A 7 2.04 -5.42 -12.06
C ARG A 7 2.12 -3.90 -12.22
N ASP A 8 1.10 -3.30 -12.84
CA ASP A 8 1.08 -1.85 -13.06
C ASP A 8 0.75 -1.05 -11.79
N ALA A 9 0.46 -1.71 -10.68
CA ALA A 9 0.29 -1.06 -9.39
C ALA A 9 1.59 -1.03 -8.58
N VAL A 10 2.68 -1.57 -9.12
CA VAL A 10 4.00 -1.51 -8.49
C VAL A 10 4.78 -0.38 -9.13
N ARG A 11 5.06 0.67 -8.36
CA ARG A 11 5.75 1.86 -8.86
C ARG A 11 7.03 2.08 -8.04
N LEU A 12 8.18 2.03 -8.70
CA LEU A 12 9.48 2.13 -8.03
C LEU A 12 10.16 3.45 -8.38
N GLY A 13 11.06 3.89 -7.50
CA GLY A 13 11.87 5.07 -7.77
C GLY A 13 11.10 6.38 -7.73
N LEU A 14 10.07 6.48 -6.91
CA LEU A 14 9.23 7.66 -6.82
C LEU A 14 9.76 8.65 -5.79
N ARG A 15 9.19 9.85 -5.81
CA ARG A 15 9.48 10.90 -4.83
C ARG A 15 8.16 11.49 -4.36
N ALA A 16 8.14 11.92 -3.10
CA ALA A 16 6.99 12.61 -2.54
C ALA A 16 7.48 13.79 -1.70
N SER A 17 6.75 14.89 -1.72
CA SER A 17 7.12 16.09 -0.98
C SER A 17 6.89 15.94 0.52
N ASP A 18 5.89 15.16 0.92
CA ASP A 18 5.58 14.86 2.31
C ASP A 18 4.71 13.60 2.36
N ARG A 19 4.33 13.20 3.58
CA ARG A 19 3.52 11.99 3.74
C ARG A 19 2.15 12.07 3.06
N PHE A 20 1.55 13.24 3.02
CA PHE A 20 0.24 13.41 2.38
C PHE A 20 0.36 13.26 0.88
N ASP A 21 1.45 13.75 0.29
CA ASP A 21 1.72 13.55 -1.12
C ASP A 21 1.90 12.05 -1.43
N ALA A 22 2.63 11.33 -0.56
CA ALA A 22 2.82 9.88 -0.73
C ALA A 22 1.49 9.14 -0.65
N VAL A 23 0.62 9.51 0.28
CA VAL A 23 -0.73 8.93 0.41
C VAL A 23 -1.54 9.21 -0.84
N ARG A 24 -1.49 10.45 -1.34
CA ARG A 24 -2.23 10.83 -2.55
C ARG A 24 -1.75 10.02 -3.75
N GLN A 25 -0.44 9.84 -3.91
CA GLN A 25 0.10 9.04 -5.00
C GLN A 25 -0.37 7.59 -4.90
N SER A 26 -0.41 7.03 -3.69
CA SER A 26 -0.91 5.67 -3.47
C SER A 26 -2.37 5.55 -3.90
N GLY A 27 -3.19 6.52 -3.52
CA GLY A 27 -4.59 6.56 -3.93
C GLY A 27 -4.77 6.69 -5.41
N GLN A 28 -3.94 7.53 -6.06
CA GLN A 28 -4.02 7.70 -7.51
C GLN A 28 -3.72 6.40 -8.26
N VAL A 29 -2.78 5.61 -7.78
CA VAL A 29 -2.51 4.32 -8.40
C VAL A 29 -3.73 3.41 -8.28
N LEU A 30 -4.38 3.40 -7.11
CA LEU A 30 -5.60 2.60 -6.92
C LEU A 30 -6.72 3.05 -7.87
N VAL A 31 -6.84 4.35 -8.13
CA VAL A 31 -7.79 4.87 -9.11
C VAL A 31 -7.43 4.39 -10.51
N GLU A 32 -6.16 4.53 -10.88
CA GLU A 32 -5.68 4.18 -12.22
C GLU A 32 -5.90 2.71 -12.57
N ILE A 33 -5.77 1.82 -11.59
CA ILE A 33 -5.99 0.39 -11.82
C ILE A 33 -7.45 -0.02 -11.68
N GLY A 34 -8.35 0.94 -11.42
CA GLY A 34 -9.77 0.66 -11.34
C GLY A 34 -10.25 0.06 -10.03
N ALA A 35 -9.42 0.10 -9.00
CA ALA A 35 -9.78 -0.49 -7.71
C ALA A 35 -10.73 0.38 -6.90
N VAL A 36 -10.63 1.69 -7.05
CA VAL A 36 -11.44 2.64 -6.30
C VAL A 36 -11.89 3.80 -7.19
N GLU A 37 -12.93 4.51 -6.74
CA GLU A 37 -13.36 5.75 -7.36
C GLU A 37 -12.58 6.92 -6.77
N PRO A 38 -12.42 8.04 -7.52
CA PRO A 38 -11.60 9.17 -7.09
C PRO A 38 -11.84 9.70 -5.68
N PRO A 39 -13.08 9.77 -5.16
CA PRO A 39 -13.28 10.27 -3.79
C PRO A 39 -12.56 9.46 -2.71
N TYR A 40 -12.18 8.21 -3.00
CA TYR A 40 -11.44 7.39 -2.04
C TYR A 40 -10.08 8.01 -1.68
N VAL A 41 -9.47 8.75 -2.61
CA VAL A 41 -8.17 9.39 -2.36
C VAL A 41 -8.30 10.42 -1.22
N ASP A 42 -9.37 11.22 -1.25
CA ASP A 42 -9.63 12.20 -0.19
C ASP A 42 -9.84 11.51 1.15
N ALA A 43 -10.50 10.36 1.13
CA ALA A 43 -10.73 9.59 2.35
C ALA A 43 -9.42 9.02 2.90
N MET A 44 -8.48 8.65 2.05
CA MET A 44 -7.16 8.19 2.48
C MET A 44 -6.40 9.32 3.17
N LEU A 45 -6.49 10.54 2.62
CA LEU A 45 -5.85 11.70 3.23
C LEU A 45 -6.47 12.03 4.57
N GLU A 46 -7.79 11.97 4.66
CA GLU A 46 -8.51 12.19 5.91
C GLU A 46 -8.11 11.16 6.98
N ARG A 47 -8.01 9.90 6.58
CA ARG A 47 -7.62 8.83 7.50
C ARG A 47 -6.21 9.06 8.04
N GLU A 48 -5.29 9.52 7.19
CA GLU A 48 -3.90 9.80 7.60
C GLU A 48 -3.84 10.97 8.60
N LEU A 49 -4.73 11.94 8.46
CA LEU A 49 -4.82 13.07 9.40
C LEU A 49 -5.25 12.62 10.78
N GLN A 50 -6.08 11.58 10.87
CA GLN A 50 -6.58 11.09 12.14
C GLN A 50 -5.52 10.31 12.90
N ILE A 51 -4.90 9.32 12.25
CA ILE A 51 -3.88 8.46 12.86
C ILE A 51 -2.91 8.04 11.77
N SER A 52 -1.62 8.10 12.07
CA SER A 52 -0.59 7.68 11.12
C SER A 52 -0.78 6.22 10.69
N THR A 53 -0.54 5.96 9.40
CA THR A 53 -0.56 4.60 8.86
C THR A 53 0.84 3.99 8.77
N SER A 54 1.83 4.64 9.39
CA SER A 54 3.20 4.10 9.44
C SER A 54 3.24 2.84 10.32
N LEU A 55 3.92 1.81 9.83
CA LEU A 55 4.10 0.55 10.57
C LEU A 55 5.45 0.47 11.26
N GLY A 56 6.35 1.43 10.98
CA GLY A 56 7.74 1.31 11.35
C GLY A 56 8.52 0.57 10.28
N GLU A 57 9.83 0.45 10.46
CA GLU A 57 10.73 -0.23 9.54
C GLU A 57 10.69 0.32 8.11
N GLY A 58 10.23 1.55 7.93
CA GLY A 58 10.18 2.19 6.62
C GLY A 58 8.94 1.88 5.81
N PHE A 59 7.90 1.34 6.42
CA PHE A 59 6.65 0.99 5.73
C PHE A 59 5.46 1.79 6.24
N ALA A 60 4.56 2.15 5.33
CA ALA A 60 3.27 2.72 5.68
C ALA A 60 2.19 1.99 4.86
N ILE A 61 0.98 1.96 5.38
CA ILE A 61 -0.14 1.25 4.75
C ILE A 61 -1.36 2.16 4.58
N PRO A 62 -1.26 3.18 3.69
CA PRO A 62 -2.37 4.10 3.48
C PRO A 62 -3.65 3.38 3.07
N HIS A 63 -4.77 3.78 3.66
CA HIS A 63 -6.09 3.26 3.30
C HIS A 63 -7.14 4.29 3.69
N GLY A 64 -8.37 4.11 3.22
CA GLY A 64 -9.43 5.08 3.47
C GLY A 64 -10.15 4.87 4.80
N THR A 65 -11.11 5.74 5.05
CA THR A 65 -11.99 5.66 6.21
C THR A 65 -13.04 4.56 6.03
N ASN A 66 -13.73 4.20 7.11
CA ASN A 66 -14.80 3.21 7.01
C ASN A 66 -15.92 3.68 6.07
N GLU A 67 -16.24 4.95 6.10
CA GLU A 67 -17.30 5.52 5.26
C GLU A 67 -16.94 5.48 3.78
N SER A 68 -15.66 5.42 3.46
CA SER A 68 -15.19 5.44 2.06
C SER A 68 -15.29 4.08 1.37
N ARG A 69 -15.72 3.04 2.05
CA ARG A 69 -15.85 1.71 1.45
C ARG A 69 -16.78 1.69 0.25
N GLN A 70 -17.73 2.60 0.20
CA GLN A 70 -18.66 2.71 -0.92
C GLN A 70 -17.95 3.02 -2.25
N TRP A 71 -16.74 3.56 -2.21
CA TRP A 71 -15.97 3.88 -3.41
C TRP A 71 -14.97 2.80 -3.80
N ILE A 72 -14.93 1.69 -3.07
CA ILE A 72 -14.03 0.58 -3.38
C ILE A 72 -14.77 -0.38 -4.30
N ARG A 73 -14.16 -0.68 -5.45
CA ARG A 73 -14.73 -1.59 -6.43
C ARG A 73 -14.14 -2.97 -6.38
N GLU A 74 -12.84 -3.08 -6.11
CA GLU A 74 -12.13 -4.34 -6.05
C GLU A 74 -11.07 -4.29 -4.97
N THR A 75 -10.80 -5.45 -4.36
CA THR A 75 -9.72 -5.57 -3.39
C THR A 75 -8.40 -5.60 -4.13
N ARG A 76 -7.57 -4.58 -3.90
CA ARG A 76 -6.27 -4.44 -4.56
C ARG A 76 -5.29 -3.75 -3.64
N LEU A 77 -4.01 -3.98 -3.91
CA LEU A 77 -2.91 -3.27 -3.29
C LEU A 77 -2.19 -2.43 -4.34
N ALA A 78 -1.54 -1.36 -3.88
CA ALA A 78 -0.60 -0.59 -4.69
C ALA A 78 0.70 -0.51 -3.90
N PHE A 79 1.81 -0.78 -4.56
CA PHE A 79 3.13 -0.74 -3.93
C PHE A 79 3.92 0.42 -4.52
N LEU A 80 4.24 1.41 -3.68
CA LEU A 80 5.00 2.58 -4.11
C LEU A 80 6.29 2.68 -3.30
N GLN A 81 7.40 2.80 -4.02
CA GLN A 81 8.70 2.90 -3.40
C GLN A 81 9.24 4.32 -3.54
N PHE A 82 9.71 4.88 -2.43
CA PHE A 82 10.31 6.22 -2.36
C PHE A 82 11.75 6.07 -1.83
N PRO A 83 12.72 5.78 -2.71
CA PRO A 83 14.08 5.44 -2.26
C PRO A 83 14.76 6.50 -1.40
N GLU A 84 14.41 7.78 -1.59
CA GLU A 84 14.97 8.86 -0.79
C GLU A 84 14.25 9.03 0.55
N GLY A 85 13.18 8.29 0.73
CA GLY A 85 12.40 8.35 1.96
C GLY A 85 11.41 9.49 1.99
N VAL A 86 10.39 9.32 2.84
CA VAL A 86 9.36 10.32 3.08
C VAL A 86 9.23 10.48 4.58
N ASP A 87 9.35 11.71 5.05
CA ASP A 87 9.23 12.00 6.48
C ASP A 87 7.78 11.77 6.92
N TRP A 88 7.59 10.79 7.80
CA TRP A 88 6.27 10.46 8.35
C TRP A 88 6.08 10.98 9.77
N GLY A 89 7.10 11.69 10.27
CA GLY A 89 7.11 12.21 11.63
C GLY A 89 7.85 11.28 12.56
N ASP A 90 7.34 10.09 12.77
CA ASP A 90 7.92 9.08 13.66
C ASP A 90 8.80 8.06 12.92
N ASP A 91 8.80 8.10 11.59
CA ASP A 91 9.56 7.15 10.78
C ASP A 91 9.92 7.79 9.44
N ASN A 92 10.94 7.25 8.80
CA ASN A 92 11.29 7.60 7.44
C ASN A 92 10.78 6.48 6.55
N VAL A 93 9.72 6.74 5.82
CA VAL A 93 9.02 5.72 5.03
C VAL A 93 9.65 5.57 3.65
N ILE A 94 10.00 4.36 3.29
CA ILE A 94 10.56 4.02 1.98
C ILE A 94 9.50 3.39 1.07
N VAL A 95 8.55 2.67 1.67
CA VAL A 95 7.52 1.97 0.91
C VAL A 95 6.13 2.27 1.47
N CYS A 96 5.22 2.63 0.57
CA CYS A 96 3.80 2.74 0.89
C CYS A 96 3.05 1.60 0.20
N VAL A 97 2.27 0.85 0.97
CA VAL A 97 1.37 -0.16 0.41
C VAL A 97 -0.04 0.37 0.57
N GLY A 98 -0.57 0.96 -0.50
CA GLY A 98 -1.94 1.47 -0.51
C GLY A 98 -2.92 0.30 -0.55
N ILE A 99 -3.97 0.38 0.24
CA ILE A 99 -4.92 -0.72 0.39
C ILE A 99 -6.33 -0.28 0.04
N ALA A 100 -6.97 -1.07 -0.83
CA ALA A 100 -8.40 -0.99 -1.07
C ALA A 100 -8.94 -2.40 -0.86
N ALA A 101 -9.85 -2.57 0.08
CA ALA A 101 -10.39 -3.90 0.40
C ALA A 101 -11.90 -3.85 0.55
N VAL A 102 -12.56 -4.74 -0.16
CA VAL A 102 -14.02 -4.85 -0.12
C VAL A 102 -14.44 -5.56 1.16
N GLY A 103 -15.44 -4.99 1.85
CA GLY A 103 -15.99 -5.62 3.05
C GLY A 103 -14.96 -5.75 4.17
N ASP A 104 -14.82 -6.94 4.71
CA ASP A 104 -13.92 -7.21 5.83
C ASP A 104 -12.54 -7.70 5.41
N GLU A 105 -12.27 -7.74 4.11
CA GLU A 105 -11.00 -8.27 3.60
C GLU A 105 -9.78 -7.49 4.09
N HIS A 106 -9.96 -6.21 4.44
CA HIS A 106 -8.84 -5.38 4.88
C HIS A 106 -8.15 -5.93 6.14
N VAL A 107 -8.90 -6.56 7.04
CA VAL A 107 -8.32 -7.14 8.27
C VAL A 107 -7.39 -8.29 7.91
N SER A 108 -7.83 -9.19 7.04
CA SER A 108 -6.99 -10.30 6.57
C SER A 108 -5.75 -9.81 5.83
N LEU A 109 -5.90 -8.80 4.98
CA LEU A 109 -4.79 -8.24 4.22
C LEU A 109 -3.75 -7.62 5.14
N LEU A 110 -4.20 -6.84 6.12
CA LEU A 110 -3.28 -6.22 7.07
C LEU A 110 -2.50 -7.29 7.84
N ALA A 111 -3.16 -8.36 8.26
CA ALA A 111 -2.51 -9.45 8.96
C ALA A 111 -1.47 -10.14 8.08
N ARG A 112 -1.80 -10.39 6.81
CA ARG A 112 -0.86 -11.03 5.89
C ARG A 112 0.33 -10.14 5.57
N LEU A 113 0.09 -8.85 5.37
CA LEU A 113 1.18 -7.90 5.17
C LEU A 113 2.11 -7.87 6.37
N ALA A 114 1.54 -7.83 7.58
CA ALA A 114 2.35 -7.83 8.79
C ALA A 114 3.24 -9.07 8.86
N GLU A 115 2.72 -10.25 8.51
CA GLU A 115 3.49 -11.48 8.51
C GLU A 115 4.69 -11.41 7.58
N VAL A 116 4.52 -10.79 6.40
CA VAL A 116 5.61 -10.64 5.43
C VAL A 116 6.61 -9.59 5.91
N LEU A 117 6.12 -8.46 6.38
CA LEU A 117 6.97 -7.31 6.71
C LEU A 117 7.78 -7.50 7.99
N VAL A 118 7.39 -8.44 8.87
CA VAL A 118 8.18 -8.71 10.08
C VAL A 118 9.38 -9.61 9.79
N VAL A 119 9.46 -10.21 8.62
CA VAL A 119 10.62 -11.01 8.22
C VAL A 119 11.71 -10.05 7.73
N PRO A 120 12.82 -9.86 8.47
CA PRO A 120 13.79 -8.82 8.13
C PRO A 120 14.35 -8.91 6.71
N GLU A 121 14.60 -10.10 6.22
CA GLU A 121 15.14 -10.30 4.87
C GLU A 121 14.18 -9.83 3.81
N GLN A 122 12.89 -10.09 3.98
CA GLN A 122 11.87 -9.67 3.02
C GLN A 122 11.65 -8.16 3.08
N ALA A 123 11.66 -7.59 4.28
CA ALA A 123 11.53 -6.16 4.46
C ALA A 123 12.65 -5.42 3.72
N VAL A 124 13.89 -5.89 3.87
CA VAL A 124 15.03 -5.28 3.18
C VAL A 124 14.87 -5.37 1.67
N ARG A 125 14.45 -6.53 1.15
CA ARG A 125 14.26 -6.73 -0.28
C ARG A 125 13.19 -5.80 -0.85
N LEU A 126 12.10 -5.62 -0.11
CA LEU A 126 11.03 -4.74 -0.55
C LEU A 126 11.48 -3.27 -0.57
N ARG A 127 12.19 -2.84 0.48
CA ARG A 127 12.66 -1.45 0.53
C ARG A 127 13.71 -1.14 -0.54
N SER A 128 14.49 -2.14 -0.93
CA SER A 128 15.58 -1.96 -1.90
C SER A 128 15.27 -2.53 -3.28
N ALA A 129 14.03 -2.91 -3.53
CA ALA A 129 13.65 -3.52 -4.80
C ALA A 129 14.03 -2.62 -5.98
N GLY A 130 14.69 -3.20 -6.97
CA GLY A 130 15.07 -2.49 -8.19
C GLY A 130 14.24 -2.88 -9.39
N GLN A 131 13.41 -3.92 -9.26
CA GLN A 131 12.54 -4.40 -10.33
C GLN A 131 11.19 -4.80 -9.79
N ILE A 132 10.17 -4.63 -10.62
CA ILE A 132 8.79 -4.97 -10.25
C ILE A 132 8.67 -6.46 -9.87
N ASP A 133 9.37 -7.33 -10.58
CA ASP A 133 9.33 -8.76 -10.31
C ASP A 133 9.80 -9.11 -8.90
N ASP A 134 10.74 -8.36 -8.35
CA ASP A 134 11.22 -8.58 -7.00
C ASP A 134 10.11 -8.38 -5.97
N VAL A 135 9.29 -7.36 -6.18
CA VAL A 135 8.16 -7.06 -5.31
C VAL A 135 7.08 -8.15 -5.44
N LEU A 136 6.74 -8.50 -6.66
CA LEU A 136 5.70 -9.49 -6.92
C LEU A 136 6.07 -10.86 -6.35
N ALA A 137 7.35 -11.24 -6.44
CA ALA A 137 7.82 -12.51 -5.91
C ALA A 137 7.61 -12.60 -4.39
N ILE A 138 7.71 -11.48 -3.69
CA ILE A 138 7.57 -11.47 -2.23
C ILE A 138 6.11 -11.31 -1.81
N LEU A 139 5.36 -10.42 -2.46
CA LEU A 139 4.01 -10.06 -1.99
C LEU A 139 2.87 -10.79 -2.67
N ALA A 140 2.93 -10.97 -3.99
CA ALA A 140 1.77 -11.49 -4.71
C ALA A 140 1.41 -12.91 -4.28
N SER A 141 2.38 -13.81 -4.34
CA SER A 141 2.12 -15.22 -4.07
C SER A 141 1.69 -15.49 -2.62
N PRO A 142 2.45 -15.01 -1.61
CA PRO A 142 2.04 -15.24 -0.21
C PRO A 142 0.69 -14.66 0.13
N LEU A 143 0.36 -13.48 -0.38
CA LEU A 143 -0.91 -12.83 -0.07
C LEU A 143 -2.08 -13.54 -0.74
N GLU A 144 -1.90 -13.98 -1.97
CA GLU A 144 -2.96 -14.68 -2.71
C GLU A 144 -3.17 -16.08 -2.16
N GLU A 145 -2.12 -16.78 -1.76
CA GLU A 145 -2.22 -18.12 -1.17
C GLU A 145 -2.94 -18.09 0.19
N ALA A 146 -3.00 -16.94 0.84
CA ALA A 146 -3.67 -16.79 2.12
C ALA A 146 -5.18 -16.82 1.99
N LYS A 147 -5.71 -16.69 0.79
CA LYS A 147 -7.15 -16.71 0.56
C LYS A 147 -7.66 -18.14 0.59
N PRO A 148 -8.76 -18.37 1.32
CA PRO A 148 -9.36 -19.70 1.30
C PRO A 148 -9.97 -20.03 -0.06
#